data_e637cbe784d751501d1296c4b78331b3
#
_entry.id   e637cbe784d751501d1296c4b78331b3
#
_cell.length_a   1.000
_cell.length_b   1.000
_cell.length_c   1.000
_cell.angle_alpha   90.00
_cell.angle_beta   90.00
_cell.angle_gamma   90.00
#
_symmetry.space_group_name_H-M   'P 1'
#
loop_
_entity.id
_entity.type
_entity.pdbx_description
1 polymer ?
#
loop_
_entity_poly.entity_id
_entity_poly.type
_entity_poly.pdbx_seq_one_letter_code
_entity_poly.pdbx_strand_id
1 'polypeptide(L)'
;MLFRSVAASAAPNASSGSNAAANALAARMASAAAGAPPAFADVIKDAKRTDGFMPVWTKDDKVWIEVPAELMNHTFFFSASLANGLGERFFWPGLMSTGQLVSLRKVGNNVQLVAHNLKVRAPEGTPPSTALHESYSDSLLASTPAASAPHPQRKSILVDA
;
A
#
# COMPACT_ATOMS: atom_id res chain seq x y z
N MET A 1 -60.53 44.48 -15.76
CA MET A 1 -59.33 44.08 -16.54
C MET A 1 -58.46 43.21 -15.67
N LEU A 2 -58.50 41.89 -15.94
CA LEU A 2 -57.65 40.88 -15.20
C LEU A 2 -56.38 40.66 -15.98
N PHE A 3 -55.23 40.99 -15.37
CA PHE A 3 -53.92 40.53 -15.88
C PHE A 3 -53.56 39.22 -15.21
N ARG A 4 -53.46 38.20 -16.02
CA ARG A 4 -53.03 36.84 -15.65
C ARG A 4 -51.52 36.75 -15.84
N SER A 5 -50.76 36.62 -14.74
CA SER A 5 -49.33 36.42 -14.75
C SER A 5 -49.07 34.94 -15.03
N VAL A 6 -48.26 34.66 -16.07
CA VAL A 6 -47.80 33.30 -16.45
C VAL A 6 -46.47 33.08 -15.76
N ALA A 7 -46.44 32.13 -14.85
CA ALA A 7 -45.20 31.69 -14.22
C ALA A 7 -44.40 30.80 -15.19
N ALA A 8 -43.23 31.20 -15.57
CA ALA A 8 -42.26 30.39 -16.31
C ALA A 8 -41.64 29.32 -15.40
N SER A 9 -41.91 28.07 -15.71
CA SER A 9 -41.26 26.92 -15.07
C SER A 9 -39.82 26.83 -15.54
N ALA A 10 -38.86 27.01 -14.65
CA ALA A 10 -37.44 26.78 -14.91
C ALA A 10 -37.14 25.27 -14.93
N ALA A 11 -36.61 24.77 -16.03
CA ALA A 11 -36.12 23.40 -16.14
C ALA A 11 -34.88 23.17 -15.26
N PRO A 12 -34.68 21.97 -14.66
CA PRO A 12 -33.53 21.69 -13.85
C PRO A 12 -32.26 21.62 -14.71
N ASN A 13 -31.25 22.31 -14.23
CA ASN A 13 -29.94 22.49 -14.85
C ASN A 13 -29.15 21.16 -14.91
N ALA A 14 -29.01 20.55 -16.10
CA ALA A 14 -28.30 19.29 -16.35
C ALA A 14 -26.76 19.46 -16.45
N SER A 15 -26.20 20.60 -15.97
CA SER A 15 -24.78 20.94 -16.16
C SER A 15 -23.85 20.57 -14.99
N SER A 16 -24.36 20.06 -13.87
CA SER A 16 -23.53 19.75 -12.70
C SER A 16 -22.72 18.44 -12.78
N GLY A 17 -23.18 17.47 -13.59
CA GLY A 17 -22.51 16.18 -13.73
C GLY A 17 -21.25 16.23 -14.60
N SER A 18 -21.24 17.04 -15.65
CA SER A 18 -20.12 17.15 -16.58
C SER A 18 -18.90 17.88 -15.95
N ASN A 19 -19.16 18.87 -15.11
CA ASN A 19 -18.10 19.61 -14.44
C ASN A 19 -17.41 18.80 -13.34
N ALA A 20 -18.15 17.94 -12.62
CA ALA A 20 -17.57 17.05 -11.62
C ALA A 20 -16.65 15.98 -12.26
N ALA A 21 -17.06 15.40 -13.40
CA ALA A 21 -16.23 14.46 -14.13
C ALA A 21 -14.98 15.10 -14.74
N ALA A 22 -15.11 16.31 -15.30
CA ALA A 22 -13.99 17.08 -15.84
C ALA A 22 -12.99 17.47 -14.74
N ASN A 23 -13.47 17.92 -13.58
CA ASN A 23 -12.64 18.27 -12.44
C ASN A 23 -11.93 17.02 -11.86
N ALA A 24 -12.61 15.88 -11.80
CA ALA A 24 -11.99 14.62 -11.37
C ALA A 24 -10.88 14.18 -12.32
N LEU A 25 -11.09 14.31 -13.65
CA LEU A 25 -10.07 14.00 -14.65
C LEU A 25 -8.89 14.95 -14.57
N ALA A 26 -9.12 16.25 -14.43
CA ALA A 26 -8.08 17.25 -14.25
C ALA A 26 -7.25 17.02 -12.99
N ALA A 27 -7.89 16.66 -11.87
CA ALA A 27 -7.21 16.30 -10.63
C ALA A 27 -6.34 15.04 -10.79
N ARG A 28 -6.81 14.02 -11.53
CA ARG A 28 -6.02 12.82 -11.85
C ARG A 28 -4.80 13.15 -12.71
N MET A 29 -4.97 13.99 -13.71
CA MET A 29 -3.85 14.41 -14.56
C MET A 29 -2.84 15.24 -13.79
N ALA A 30 -3.28 16.13 -12.90
CA ALA A 30 -2.41 16.92 -12.05
C ALA A 30 -1.63 16.04 -11.04
N SER A 31 -2.26 15.04 -10.44
CA SER A 31 -1.60 14.10 -9.53
C SER A 31 -0.57 13.21 -10.26
N ALA A 32 -0.88 12.77 -11.48
CA ALA A 32 0.07 12.02 -12.30
C ALA A 32 1.29 12.88 -12.71
N ALA A 33 1.07 14.14 -13.05
CA ALA A 33 2.16 15.08 -13.37
C ALA A 33 3.04 15.41 -12.15
N ALA A 34 2.48 15.34 -10.94
CA ALA A 34 3.21 15.57 -9.68
C ALA A 34 3.95 14.32 -9.17
N GLY A 35 3.94 13.19 -9.89
CA GLY A 35 4.54 11.92 -9.45
C GLY A 35 3.81 11.28 -8.27
N ALA A 36 2.59 11.70 -7.97
CA ALA A 36 1.76 11.07 -6.94
C ALA A 36 1.23 9.72 -7.44
N PRO A 37 1.14 8.69 -6.55
CA PRO A 37 0.61 7.41 -6.95
C PRO A 37 -0.87 7.52 -7.38
N PRO A 38 -1.33 6.66 -8.32
CA PRO A 38 -2.70 6.67 -8.81
C PRO A 38 -3.72 6.35 -7.70
N ALA A 39 -4.99 6.68 -7.93
CA ALA A 39 -6.03 6.38 -6.96
C ALA A 39 -6.17 4.86 -6.77
N PHE A 40 -6.42 4.43 -5.53
CA PHE A 40 -6.54 3.01 -5.17
C PHE A 40 -7.51 2.25 -6.09
N ALA A 41 -8.70 2.81 -6.30
CA ALA A 41 -9.74 2.21 -7.14
C ALA A 41 -9.33 2.04 -8.61
N ASP A 42 -8.46 2.93 -9.12
CA ASP A 42 -8.01 2.85 -10.50
C ASP A 42 -6.99 1.71 -10.70
N VAL A 43 -6.17 1.43 -9.70
CA VAL A 43 -5.19 0.33 -9.74
C VAL A 43 -5.87 -1.03 -9.71
N ILE A 44 -6.87 -1.20 -8.83
CA ILE A 44 -7.57 -2.49 -8.67
C ILE A 44 -8.73 -2.69 -9.63
N LYS A 45 -8.96 -1.76 -10.54
CA LYS A 45 -10.03 -1.89 -11.54
C LYS A 45 -9.85 -3.19 -12.33
N ASP A 46 -10.89 -4.05 -12.31
CA ASP A 46 -10.92 -5.38 -12.94
C ASP A 46 -9.91 -6.39 -12.34
N ALA A 47 -9.33 -6.11 -11.16
CA ALA A 47 -8.45 -7.04 -10.45
C ALA A 47 -9.27 -8.01 -9.59
N LYS A 48 -8.82 -9.27 -9.54
CA LYS A 48 -9.37 -10.30 -8.66
C LYS A 48 -8.77 -10.16 -7.28
N ARG A 49 -9.62 -10.05 -6.26
CA ARG A 49 -9.20 -10.03 -4.85
C ARG A 49 -9.16 -11.44 -4.27
N THR A 50 -8.11 -11.73 -3.54
CA THR A 50 -7.97 -12.93 -2.71
C THR A 50 -7.78 -12.47 -1.27
N ASP A 51 -8.66 -12.89 -0.36
CA ASP A 51 -8.60 -12.51 1.05
C ASP A 51 -7.52 -13.32 1.79
N GLY A 52 -6.88 -12.68 2.77
CA GLY A 52 -5.85 -13.27 3.61
C GLY A 52 -5.44 -12.28 4.70
N PHE A 53 -4.35 -12.56 5.42
CA PHE A 53 -3.75 -11.66 6.41
C PHE A 53 -3.48 -10.26 5.81
N MET A 54 -2.96 -10.23 4.60
CA MET A 54 -2.95 -9.08 3.72
C MET A 54 -3.67 -9.49 2.43
N PRO A 55 -4.76 -8.79 2.02
CA PRO A 55 -5.45 -9.10 0.78
C PRO A 55 -4.53 -8.94 -0.43
N VAL A 56 -4.64 -9.86 -1.37
CA VAL A 56 -3.86 -9.87 -2.61
C VAL A 56 -4.78 -9.56 -3.79
N TRP A 57 -4.33 -8.68 -4.67
CA TRP A 57 -5.04 -8.29 -5.88
C TRP A 57 -4.25 -8.74 -7.09
N THR A 58 -4.86 -9.51 -7.97
CA THR A 58 -4.25 -10.04 -9.20
C THR A 58 -4.98 -9.53 -10.43
N LYS A 59 -4.24 -9.05 -11.40
CA LYS A 59 -4.76 -8.68 -12.70
C LYS A 59 -3.69 -8.95 -13.75
N ASP A 60 -4.02 -9.80 -14.71
CA ASP A 60 -3.08 -10.29 -15.72
C ASP A 60 -1.80 -10.83 -15.02
N ASP A 61 -0.63 -10.31 -15.37
CA ASP A 61 0.65 -10.70 -14.77
C ASP A 61 1.06 -9.84 -13.56
N LYS A 62 0.17 -8.94 -13.10
CA LYS A 62 0.45 -8.05 -11.96
C LYS A 62 -0.20 -8.55 -10.68
N VAL A 63 0.58 -8.47 -9.62
CA VAL A 63 0.13 -8.83 -8.28
C VAL A 63 0.41 -7.70 -7.32
N TRP A 64 -0.62 -7.26 -6.59
CA TRP A 64 -0.47 -6.25 -5.55
C TRP A 64 -0.89 -6.82 -4.20
N ILE A 65 -0.17 -6.43 -3.18
CA ILE A 65 -0.51 -6.73 -1.78
C ILE A 65 -1.16 -5.46 -1.20
N GLU A 66 -2.37 -5.61 -0.66
CA GLU A 66 -3.03 -4.55 0.09
C GLU A 66 -2.52 -4.58 1.54
N VAL A 67 -1.80 -3.54 1.93
CA VAL A 67 -1.30 -3.36 3.29
C VAL A 67 -2.33 -2.58 4.09
N PRO A 68 -3.03 -3.19 5.05
CA PRO A 68 -3.95 -2.51 5.95
C PRO A 68 -3.22 -1.46 6.80
N ALA A 69 -3.90 -0.36 7.11
CA ALA A 69 -3.32 0.70 7.95
C ALA A 69 -2.94 0.18 9.35
N GLU A 70 -3.70 -0.78 9.87
CA GLU A 70 -3.49 -1.40 11.18
C GLU A 70 -2.18 -2.20 11.24
N LEU A 71 -1.69 -2.73 10.12
CA LEU A 71 -0.43 -3.47 10.06
C LEU A 71 0.81 -2.56 9.92
N MET A 72 0.61 -1.28 9.64
CA MET A 72 1.72 -0.32 9.60
C MET A 72 2.32 -0.14 10.99
N ASN A 73 3.64 -0.26 11.08
CA ASN A 73 4.43 -0.20 12.32
C ASN A 73 4.10 -1.28 13.36
N HIS A 74 3.27 -2.28 13.02
CA HIS A 74 3.05 -3.45 13.84
C HIS A 74 3.97 -4.58 13.44
N THR A 75 4.49 -5.29 14.45
CA THR A 75 5.40 -6.41 14.26
C THR A 75 4.62 -7.68 13.95
N PHE A 76 5.04 -8.41 12.92
CA PHE A 76 4.50 -9.72 12.56
C PHE A 76 5.61 -10.68 12.15
N PHE A 77 5.28 -11.98 12.11
CA PHE A 77 6.23 -13.01 11.69
C PHE A 77 6.28 -13.10 10.16
N PHE A 78 7.49 -13.12 9.62
CA PHE A 78 7.73 -13.25 8.19
C PHE A 78 8.69 -14.43 7.93
N SER A 79 8.33 -15.27 6.98
CA SER A 79 9.16 -16.33 6.45
C SER A 79 8.92 -16.46 4.95
N ALA A 80 9.98 -16.65 4.19
CA ALA A 80 9.92 -16.91 2.75
C ALA A 80 10.29 -18.35 2.46
N SER A 81 9.64 -18.95 1.47
CA SER A 81 9.98 -20.29 0.99
C SER A 81 10.09 -20.31 -0.53
N LEU A 82 10.99 -21.15 -1.06
CA LEU A 82 11.09 -21.37 -2.49
C LEU A 82 9.89 -22.20 -2.97
N ALA A 83 9.10 -21.64 -3.86
CA ALA A 83 7.99 -22.37 -4.51
C ALA A 83 8.51 -23.46 -5.45
N ASN A 84 9.57 -23.15 -6.20
CA ASN A 84 10.20 -24.04 -7.16
C ASN A 84 11.71 -24.11 -6.92
N GLY A 85 12.34 -25.24 -7.26
CA GLY A 85 13.78 -25.37 -7.23
C GLY A 85 14.43 -24.53 -8.34
N LEU A 86 15.62 -24.01 -8.07
CA LEU A 86 16.39 -23.21 -9.05
C LEU A 86 17.24 -24.05 -10.00
N GLY A 87 17.14 -25.40 -9.91
CA GLY A 87 17.98 -26.31 -10.69
C GLY A 87 19.42 -26.48 -10.16
N GLU A 88 19.76 -25.79 -9.09
CA GLU A 88 21.04 -25.86 -8.41
C GLU A 88 21.03 -26.81 -7.20
N ARG A 89 22.17 -27.34 -6.86
CA ARG A 89 22.34 -28.16 -5.68
C ARG A 89 22.04 -27.36 -4.42
N PHE A 90 21.25 -27.93 -3.52
CA PHE A 90 20.75 -27.33 -2.25
C PHE A 90 19.60 -26.30 -2.36
N PHE A 91 19.08 -26.00 -3.56
CA PHE A 91 17.95 -25.09 -3.77
C PHE A 91 16.73 -25.86 -4.29
N TRP A 92 16.18 -26.77 -3.47
CA TRP A 92 14.98 -27.53 -3.83
C TRP A 92 13.69 -26.82 -3.39
N PRO A 93 12.56 -27.18 -3.97
CA PRO A 93 11.26 -26.64 -3.60
C PRO A 93 10.98 -26.81 -2.10
N GLY A 94 10.39 -25.81 -1.48
CA GLY A 94 10.06 -25.86 -0.05
C GLY A 94 11.18 -25.43 0.89
N LEU A 95 12.36 -25.07 0.37
CA LEU A 95 13.42 -24.51 1.21
C LEU A 95 12.94 -23.21 1.84
N MET A 96 12.92 -23.16 3.17
CA MET A 96 12.44 -22.00 3.94
C MET A 96 13.61 -21.14 4.38
N SER A 97 13.43 -19.82 4.32
CA SER A 97 14.33 -18.88 4.97
C SER A 97 14.15 -18.92 6.49
N THR A 98 15.15 -18.42 7.23
CA THR A 98 14.99 -18.18 8.66
C THR A 98 13.84 -17.21 8.91
N GLY A 99 12.88 -17.60 9.76
CA GLY A 99 11.78 -16.73 10.15
C GLY A 99 12.28 -15.51 10.92
N GLN A 100 11.68 -14.35 10.66
CA GLN A 100 12.06 -13.07 11.25
C GLN A 100 10.82 -12.33 11.73
N LEU A 101 10.97 -11.53 12.79
CA LEU A 101 9.95 -10.54 13.15
C LEU A 101 10.21 -9.27 12.35
N VAL A 102 9.20 -8.85 11.62
CA VAL A 102 9.28 -7.69 10.72
C VAL A 102 8.16 -6.70 11.00
N SER A 103 8.35 -5.47 10.55
CA SER A 103 7.28 -4.48 10.47
C SER A 103 7.29 -3.80 9.11
N LEU A 104 6.13 -3.34 8.67
CA LEU A 104 5.97 -2.48 7.51
C LEU A 104 5.93 -1.03 7.98
N ARG A 105 6.74 -0.16 7.37
CA ARG A 105 6.70 1.28 7.62
C ARG A 105 6.65 2.06 6.33
N LYS A 106 5.95 3.18 6.37
CA LYS A 106 5.90 4.11 5.24
C LYS A 106 6.93 5.22 5.43
N VAL A 107 7.79 5.39 4.43
CA VAL A 107 8.79 6.45 4.39
C VAL A 107 8.63 7.21 3.07
N GLY A 108 8.09 8.43 3.16
CA GLY A 108 7.70 9.18 1.95
C GLY A 108 6.65 8.43 1.13
N ASN A 109 6.97 8.12 -0.12
CA ASN A 109 6.11 7.33 -1.00
C ASN A 109 6.45 5.82 -1.02
N ASN A 110 7.43 5.38 -0.25
CA ASN A 110 7.86 3.99 -0.22
C ASN A 110 7.29 3.27 1.01
N VAL A 111 6.98 1.98 0.83
CA VAL A 111 6.69 1.05 1.91
C VAL A 111 7.93 0.16 2.09
N GLN A 112 8.41 0.10 3.30
CA GLN A 112 9.61 -0.63 3.69
C GLN A 112 9.25 -1.80 4.57
N LEU A 113 9.81 -2.97 4.28
CA LEU A 113 9.79 -4.15 5.14
C LEU A 113 11.09 -4.18 5.93
N VAL A 114 10.98 -4.09 7.25
CA VAL A 114 12.12 -3.97 8.18
C VAL A 114 12.11 -5.14 9.14
N ALA A 115 13.21 -5.89 9.20
CA ALA A 115 13.42 -6.96 10.17
C ALA A 115 14.02 -6.40 11.44
N HIS A 116 13.40 -6.78 12.57
CA HIS A 116 13.87 -6.36 13.89
C HIS A 116 14.99 -7.24 14.41
N ASN A 117 16.05 -6.60 14.93
CA ASN A 117 17.09 -7.34 15.61
C ASN A 117 16.65 -7.76 17.01
N LEU A 118 16.36 -9.06 17.15
CA LEU A 118 15.95 -9.66 18.43
C LEU A 118 17.02 -10.54 19.08
N LYS A 119 18.17 -10.73 18.41
CA LYS A 119 19.22 -11.64 18.86
C LYS A 119 20.01 -11.08 20.04
N VAL A 120 20.17 -9.76 20.06
CA VAL A 120 20.95 -9.08 21.10
C VAL A 120 20.08 -8.04 21.77
N ARG A 121 20.01 -8.07 23.09
CA ARG A 121 19.21 -7.14 23.90
C ARG A 121 20.04 -6.61 25.05
N ALA A 122 19.81 -5.35 25.39
CA ALA A 122 20.34 -4.71 26.57
C ALA A 122 19.23 -3.92 27.27
N PRO A 123 19.28 -3.76 28.61
CA PRO A 123 18.34 -2.91 29.32
C PRO A 123 18.38 -1.49 28.81
N GLU A 124 17.21 -0.88 28.58
CA GLU A 124 17.12 0.50 28.08
C GLU A 124 17.81 1.48 29.04
N GLY A 125 18.42 2.54 28.46
CA GLY A 125 19.10 3.58 29.24
C GLY A 125 20.48 3.19 29.78
N THR A 126 21.01 2.02 29.42
CA THR A 126 22.36 1.60 29.81
C THR A 126 23.37 1.87 28.67
N PRO A 127 24.67 2.09 28.98
CA PRO A 127 25.71 2.23 27.95
C PRO A 127 25.76 1.08 26.93
N PRO A 128 25.55 -0.21 27.32
CA PRO A 128 25.41 -1.31 26.36
C PRO A 128 24.22 -1.14 25.40
N SER A 129 23.12 -0.52 25.82
CA SER A 129 21.97 -0.27 24.98
C SER A 129 22.31 0.69 23.82
N THR A 130 23.06 1.75 24.10
CA THR A 130 23.50 2.71 23.07
C THR A 130 24.41 2.01 22.04
N ALA A 131 25.41 1.28 22.52
CA ALA A 131 26.32 0.51 21.65
C ALA A 131 25.56 -0.54 20.81
N LEU A 132 24.51 -1.13 21.37
CA LEU A 132 23.64 -2.09 20.67
C LEU A 132 22.90 -1.42 19.52
N HIS A 133 22.27 -0.27 19.74
CA HIS A 133 21.55 0.47 18.71
C HIS A 133 22.46 0.90 17.55
N GLU A 134 23.72 1.21 17.84
CA GLU A 134 24.72 1.58 16.83
C GLU A 134 25.24 0.37 16.05
N SER A 135 25.42 -0.78 16.71
CA SER A 135 26.07 -1.97 16.13
C SER A 135 25.08 -2.99 15.55
N TYR A 136 23.86 -3.05 16.07
CA TYR A 136 22.85 -4.05 15.72
C TYR A 136 21.52 -3.40 15.39
N SER A 137 21.52 -2.51 14.41
CA SER A 137 20.32 -1.86 13.92
C SER A 137 19.37 -2.86 13.21
N ASP A 138 18.11 -2.46 13.10
CA ASP A 138 17.13 -3.18 12.29
C ASP A 138 17.57 -3.24 10.83
N SER A 139 17.25 -4.33 10.14
CA SER A 139 17.64 -4.58 8.75
C SER A 139 16.52 -4.25 7.79
N LEU A 140 16.81 -3.44 6.78
CA LEU A 140 15.90 -3.21 5.66
C LEU A 140 15.92 -4.42 4.73
N LEU A 141 14.82 -5.19 4.66
CA LEU A 141 14.70 -6.35 3.79
C LEU A 141 14.24 -5.96 2.38
N ALA A 142 13.27 -5.06 2.28
CA ALA A 142 12.72 -4.60 1.01
C ALA A 142 12.20 -3.17 1.12
N SER A 143 12.22 -2.46 0.01
CA SER A 143 11.62 -1.14 -0.13
C SER A 143 10.98 -1.04 -1.51
N THR A 144 9.69 -0.76 -1.57
CA THR A 144 8.95 -0.62 -2.82
C THR A 144 8.10 0.64 -2.79
N PRO A 145 7.96 1.35 -3.92
CA PRO A 145 7.05 2.48 -3.98
C PRO A 145 5.60 2.01 -3.80
N ALA A 146 4.79 2.83 -3.14
CA ALA A 146 3.36 2.60 -3.06
C ALA A 146 2.75 2.61 -4.47
N ALA A 147 2.09 1.52 -4.84
CA ALA A 147 1.44 1.38 -6.15
C ALA A 147 0.15 2.20 -6.26
N SER A 148 -0.41 2.65 -5.12
CA SER A 148 -1.62 3.46 -5.07
C SER A 148 -1.56 4.53 -3.98
N ALA A 149 -2.41 5.56 -4.14
CA ALA A 149 -2.79 6.42 -3.03
C ALA A 149 -3.53 5.59 -1.95
N PRO A 150 -3.54 6.03 -0.68
CA PRO A 150 -4.27 5.34 0.37
C PRO A 150 -5.76 5.23 0.06
N HIS A 151 -6.36 4.08 0.38
CA HIS A 151 -7.80 3.89 0.22
C HIS A 151 -8.57 4.93 1.05
N PRO A 152 -9.59 5.62 0.52
CA PRO A 152 -10.26 6.74 1.19
C PRO A 152 -10.78 6.41 2.60
N GLN A 153 -11.37 5.22 2.75
CA GLN A 153 -11.98 4.78 4.02
C GLN A 153 -11.03 3.92 4.86
N ARG A 154 -10.47 2.83 4.28
CA ARG A 154 -9.62 1.86 5.00
C ARG A 154 -8.19 2.33 5.25
N LYS A 155 -7.76 3.41 4.55
CA LYS A 155 -6.38 3.91 4.60
C LYS A 155 -5.31 2.86 4.21
N SER A 156 -5.74 1.71 3.68
CA SER A 156 -4.85 0.68 3.14
C SER A 156 -4.13 1.18 1.88
N ILE A 157 -2.94 0.64 1.63
CA ILE A 157 -2.07 1.02 0.50
C ILE A 157 -1.75 -0.23 -0.29
N LEU A 158 -1.70 -0.11 -1.62
CA LEU A 158 -1.20 -1.20 -2.47
C LEU A 158 0.30 -1.09 -2.65
N VAL A 159 0.97 -2.22 -2.58
CA VAL A 159 2.38 -2.40 -2.94
C VAL A 159 2.50 -3.47 -4.01
N ASP A 160 3.47 -3.31 -4.90
CA ASP A 160 3.78 -4.33 -5.91
C ASP A 160 4.48 -5.51 -5.23
N ALA A 161 4.07 -6.73 -5.58
CA ALA A 161 4.51 -7.96 -4.90
C ALA A 161 5.81 -8.53 -5.49
#